data_7fb06c6a6dab8e82ab154032478c35aa
#
_entry.id   7fb06c6a6dab8e82ab154032478c35aa
#
_cell.length_a   1.000
_cell.length_b   1.000
_cell.length_c   1.000
_cell.angle_alpha   90.00
_cell.angle_beta   90.00
_cell.angle_gamma   90.00
#
_symmetry.space_group_name_H-M   'P 1'
#
loop_
_entity.id
_entity.type
_entity.pdbx_description
1 polymer ?
#
loop_
_entity_poly.entity_id
_entity_poly.type
_entity_poly.pdbx_seq_one_letter_code
_entity_poly.pdbx_strand_id
1 'polypeptide(L)'
;LPFEREVEWRLVSRQTDSGNVLAQRAGFGGAINDTMSLEGYLVGERDDNGDFGLSSYEVELRWQLVEQGRLWADWGALFELEKQHTLDAYEATSGFLWEKEFGRTSLTMNAFLVYEWGADIENEWESEFRLQYRYRYRSAFQPSIEIYAGEDFIGVGPGFTGLHRFSPKRQLKWEAGFISELSQSGKDHSFRLALEFEF
;
A
#
# COMPACT_ATOMS: atom_id res chain seq x y z
N LEU A 1 -12.36 14.17 -6.67
CA LEU A 1 -12.77 15.60 -6.68
C LEU A 1 -11.69 16.43 -6.00
N PRO A 2 -11.35 17.63 -6.45
CA PRO A 2 -10.38 18.46 -5.77
C PRO A 2 -10.86 18.76 -4.35
N PHE A 3 -9.94 18.64 -3.36
CA PHE A 3 -10.15 18.88 -1.94
C PHE A 3 -10.87 17.78 -1.15
N GLU A 4 -10.98 16.57 -1.67
CA GLU A 4 -11.38 15.42 -0.86
C GLU A 4 -10.31 15.16 0.20
N ARG A 5 -10.77 14.91 1.43
CA ARG A 5 -9.92 14.51 2.55
C ARG A 5 -10.18 13.06 2.87
N GLU A 6 -9.14 12.39 3.37
CA GLU A 6 -9.23 11.00 3.74
C GLU A 6 -8.51 10.71 5.05
N VAL A 7 -9.02 9.74 5.75
CA VAL A 7 -8.37 9.09 6.88
C VAL A 7 -8.21 7.62 6.52
N GLU A 8 -7.00 7.13 6.67
CA GLU A 8 -6.68 5.74 6.41
C GLU A 8 -6.17 5.04 7.66
N TRP A 9 -6.51 3.78 7.79
CA TRP A 9 -5.90 2.87 8.73
C TRP A 9 -5.58 1.54 8.04
N ARG A 10 -4.35 1.07 8.21
CA ARG A 10 -3.87 -0.23 7.70
C ARG A 10 -3.31 -1.07 8.82
N LEU A 11 -3.52 -2.36 8.71
CA LEU A 11 -2.93 -3.40 9.55
C LEU A 11 -2.23 -4.40 8.65
N VAL A 12 -1.00 -4.76 9.00
CA VAL A 12 -0.26 -5.88 8.40
C VAL A 12 0.21 -6.80 9.53
N SER A 13 -0.15 -8.06 9.43
CA SER A 13 0.38 -9.12 10.29
C SER A 13 1.18 -10.07 9.40
N ARG A 14 2.49 -10.15 9.63
CA ARG A 14 3.39 -11.03 8.89
C ARG A 14 3.93 -12.10 9.84
N GLN A 15 3.67 -13.35 9.50
CA GLN A 15 4.23 -14.49 10.20
C GLN A 15 5.49 -14.92 9.45
N THR A 16 6.62 -14.94 10.16
CA THR A 16 7.91 -15.36 9.67
C THR A 16 8.42 -16.54 10.48
N ASP A 17 9.49 -17.20 10.04
CA ASP A 17 10.15 -18.26 10.81
C ASP A 17 10.68 -17.77 12.16
N SER A 18 11.01 -16.47 12.29
CA SER A 18 11.52 -15.83 13.51
C SER A 18 10.43 -15.29 14.46
N GLY A 19 9.20 -15.16 14.00
CA GLY A 19 8.11 -14.63 14.83
C GLY A 19 6.96 -14.01 14.04
N ASN A 20 6.11 -13.27 14.74
CA ASN A 20 4.99 -12.55 14.14
C ASN A 20 5.23 -11.04 14.25
N VAL A 21 5.37 -10.38 13.14
CA VAL A 21 5.46 -8.92 13.03
C VAL A 21 4.04 -8.37 12.85
N LEU A 22 3.69 -7.38 13.64
CA LEU A 22 2.43 -6.65 13.53
C LEU A 22 2.73 -5.18 13.33
N ALA A 23 2.37 -4.64 12.18
CA ALA A 23 2.47 -3.22 11.88
C ALA A 23 1.08 -2.60 11.69
N GLN A 24 0.92 -1.37 12.12
CA GLN A 24 -0.26 -0.54 11.87
C GLN A 24 0.18 0.82 11.33
N ARG A 25 -0.54 1.29 10.33
CA ARG A 25 -0.32 2.60 9.70
C ARG A 25 -1.62 3.40 9.81
N ALA A 26 -1.55 4.60 10.33
CA ALA A 26 -2.67 5.54 10.39
C ALA A 26 -2.31 6.80 9.63
N GLY A 27 -3.14 7.23 8.70
CA GLY A 27 -2.89 8.32 7.79
C GLY A 27 -4.02 9.35 7.71
N PHE A 28 -3.63 10.53 7.33
CA PHE A 28 -4.53 11.63 6.98
C PHE A 28 -3.95 12.40 5.81
N GLY A 29 -4.81 12.74 4.87
CA GLY A 29 -4.41 13.52 3.72
C GLY A 29 -5.58 13.96 2.85
N GLY A 30 -5.27 14.20 1.59
CA GLY A 30 -6.26 14.52 0.58
C GLY A 30 -5.67 15.16 -0.66
N ALA A 31 -6.55 15.48 -1.60
CA ALA A 31 -6.18 16.12 -2.85
C ALA A 31 -5.65 17.54 -2.63
N ILE A 32 -4.47 17.84 -3.19
CA ILE A 32 -3.89 19.19 -3.24
C ILE A 32 -4.22 19.91 -4.55
N ASN A 33 -4.55 19.16 -5.59
CA ASN A 33 -5.09 19.64 -6.86
C ASN A 33 -5.82 18.51 -7.58
N ASP A 34 -6.24 18.73 -8.84
CA ASP A 34 -7.03 17.76 -9.63
C ASP A 34 -6.28 16.47 -9.97
N THR A 35 -4.95 16.45 -9.82
CA THR A 35 -4.10 15.30 -10.22
C THR A 35 -3.19 14.79 -9.12
N MET A 36 -3.11 15.48 -7.98
CA MET A 36 -2.18 15.12 -6.90
C MET A 36 -2.89 15.06 -5.55
N SER A 37 -2.54 14.06 -4.76
CA SER A 37 -2.84 13.98 -3.32
C SER A 37 -1.58 13.91 -2.49
N LEU A 38 -1.65 14.41 -1.26
CA LEU A 38 -0.59 14.38 -0.26
C LEU A 38 -1.15 13.81 1.03
N GLU A 39 -0.46 12.83 1.57
CA GLU A 39 -0.85 12.11 2.77
C GLU A 39 0.33 12.01 3.74
N GLY A 40 0.02 12.10 5.03
CA GLY A 40 0.98 11.88 6.10
C GLY A 40 0.56 10.70 6.96
N TYR A 41 1.53 9.89 7.40
CA TYR A 41 1.25 8.66 8.14
C TYR A 41 2.11 8.55 9.39
N LEU A 42 1.55 7.85 10.37
CA LEU A 42 2.24 7.33 11.55
C LEU A 42 2.21 5.81 11.47
N VAL A 43 3.37 5.20 11.58
CA VAL A 43 3.51 3.74 11.60
C VAL A 43 3.88 3.29 13.00
N GLY A 44 3.16 2.31 13.50
CA GLY A 44 3.47 1.64 14.75
C GLY A 44 3.72 0.16 14.51
N GLU A 45 4.69 -0.39 15.22
CA GLU A 45 5.06 -1.80 15.13
C GLU A 45 5.18 -2.43 16.51
N ARG A 46 5.03 -3.76 16.53
CA ARG A 46 5.30 -4.55 17.71
C ARG A 46 6.78 -4.93 17.70
N ASP A 47 7.48 -4.60 18.79
CA ASP A 47 8.88 -5.00 19.00
C ASP A 47 9.02 -6.48 19.40
N ASP A 48 10.26 -6.94 19.54
CA ASP A 48 10.61 -8.31 19.92
C ASP A 48 10.13 -8.67 21.34
N ASN A 49 9.89 -7.70 22.22
CA ASN A 49 9.37 -7.90 23.56
C ASN A 49 7.84 -8.02 23.56
N GLY A 50 7.20 -7.73 22.45
CA GLY A 50 5.75 -7.71 22.29
C GLY A 50 5.09 -6.37 22.60
N ASP A 51 5.87 -5.34 22.91
CA ASP A 51 5.39 -3.98 23.13
C ASP A 51 5.14 -3.28 21.79
N PHE A 52 4.02 -2.56 21.71
CA PHE A 52 3.66 -1.82 20.51
C PHE A 52 4.07 -0.36 20.66
N GLY A 53 4.86 0.14 19.72
CA GLY A 53 5.38 1.50 19.73
C GLY A 53 5.37 2.17 18.36
N LEU A 54 5.64 3.49 18.34
CA LEU A 54 5.80 4.24 17.10
C LEU A 54 7.13 3.84 16.44
N SER A 55 7.06 3.42 15.17
CA SER A 55 8.18 2.97 14.36
C SER A 55 8.67 4.08 13.44
N SER A 56 7.79 4.71 12.67
CA SER A 56 8.17 5.69 11.67
C SER A 56 7.10 6.75 11.37
N TYR A 57 7.54 7.76 10.63
CA TYR A 57 6.72 8.81 10.03
C TYR A 57 6.90 8.77 8.53
N GLU A 58 5.79 8.86 7.77
CA GLU A 58 5.81 8.84 6.32
C GLU A 58 5.06 10.03 5.74
N VAL A 59 5.51 10.50 4.59
CA VAL A 59 4.81 11.46 3.74
C VAL A 59 4.77 10.91 2.33
N GLU A 60 3.58 10.77 1.78
CA GLU A 60 3.34 10.21 0.46
C GLU A 60 2.69 11.24 -0.46
N LEU A 61 3.24 11.39 -1.67
CA LEU A 61 2.68 12.15 -2.77
C LEU A 61 2.26 11.17 -3.87
N ARG A 62 0.98 11.16 -4.21
CA ARG A 62 0.47 10.45 -5.39
C ARG A 62 0.19 11.44 -6.50
N TRP A 63 0.60 11.09 -7.70
CA TRP A 63 0.40 11.91 -8.89
C TRP A 63 -0.25 11.09 -9.99
N GLN A 64 -1.46 11.48 -10.37
CA GLN A 64 -2.15 10.96 -11.55
C GLN A 64 -1.55 11.59 -12.80
N LEU A 65 -0.79 10.82 -13.57
CA LEU A 65 -0.09 11.31 -14.77
C LEU A 65 -1.02 11.50 -15.97
N VAL A 66 -2.14 10.78 -15.99
CA VAL A 66 -3.13 10.81 -17.07
C VAL A 66 -4.52 10.82 -16.44
N GLU A 67 -5.42 11.62 -16.98
CA GLU A 67 -6.83 11.62 -16.59
C GLU A 67 -7.43 10.22 -16.80
N GLN A 68 -8.13 9.72 -15.77
CA GLN A 68 -8.67 8.37 -15.75
C GLN A 68 -9.57 8.09 -16.95
N GLY A 69 -9.29 6.96 -17.62
CA GLY A 69 -10.05 6.53 -18.80
C GLY A 69 -9.77 7.31 -20.09
N ARG A 70 -8.85 8.29 -20.08
CA ARG A 70 -8.51 9.06 -21.27
C ARG A 70 -7.64 8.31 -22.26
N LEU A 71 -6.74 7.47 -21.77
CA LEU A 71 -5.90 6.61 -22.58
C LEU A 71 -6.36 5.14 -22.46
N TRP A 72 -5.62 4.26 -23.12
CA TRP A 72 -5.87 2.82 -23.08
C TRP A 72 -5.62 2.17 -21.71
N ALA A 73 -4.94 2.88 -20.81
CA ALA A 73 -4.70 2.54 -19.42
C ALA A 73 -4.50 3.82 -18.61
N ASP A 74 -4.67 3.73 -17.29
CA ASP A 74 -4.42 4.78 -16.33
C ASP A 74 -2.99 4.67 -15.78
N TRP A 75 -2.34 5.82 -15.60
CA TRP A 75 -0.94 5.93 -15.23
C TRP A 75 -0.77 6.89 -14.07
N GLY A 76 0.05 6.50 -13.11
CA GLY A 76 0.35 7.30 -11.94
C GLY A 76 1.81 7.17 -11.50
N ALA A 77 2.22 8.07 -10.63
CA ALA A 77 3.47 8.02 -9.91
C ALA A 77 3.21 8.20 -8.40
N LEU A 78 4.06 7.60 -7.59
CA LEU A 78 4.07 7.73 -6.14
C LEU A 78 5.48 8.10 -5.69
N PHE A 79 5.56 9.02 -4.72
CA PHE A 79 6.79 9.38 -4.04
C PHE A 79 6.52 9.36 -2.55
N GLU A 80 7.31 8.61 -1.81
CA GLU A 80 7.21 8.52 -0.35
C GLU A 80 8.56 8.81 0.29
N LEU A 81 8.52 9.49 1.42
CA LEU A 81 9.65 9.67 2.30
C LEU A 81 9.26 9.16 3.68
N GLU A 82 10.06 8.26 4.20
CA GLU A 82 9.95 7.72 5.55
C GLU A 82 11.13 8.13 6.41
N LYS A 83 10.86 8.38 7.69
CA LYS A 83 11.86 8.55 8.73
C LYS A 83 11.55 7.63 9.89
N GLN A 84 12.52 6.79 10.27
CA GLN A 84 12.45 5.95 11.46
C GLN A 84 12.43 6.82 12.73
N HIS A 85 11.60 6.44 13.69
CA HIS A 85 11.42 7.23 14.91
C HIS A 85 12.65 7.22 15.82
N THR A 86 13.25 6.07 16.02
CA THR A 86 14.35 5.85 16.98
C THR A 86 15.73 5.80 16.35
N LEU A 87 15.82 5.48 15.06
CA LEU A 87 17.07 5.34 14.32
C LEU A 87 17.31 6.56 13.44
N ASP A 88 18.58 6.88 13.18
CA ASP A 88 18.96 7.79 12.11
C ASP A 88 18.93 7.03 10.77
N ALA A 89 17.74 6.72 10.35
CA ALA A 89 17.44 5.96 9.15
C ALA A 89 16.27 6.59 8.39
N TYR A 90 16.41 6.65 7.08
CA TYR A 90 15.46 7.24 6.14
C TYR A 90 15.25 6.29 4.97
N GLU A 91 14.06 6.37 4.37
CA GLU A 91 13.72 5.68 3.14
C GLU A 91 13.08 6.67 2.16
N ALA A 92 13.42 6.55 0.88
CA ALA A 92 12.75 7.25 -0.22
C ALA A 92 12.27 6.23 -1.24
N THR A 93 10.96 6.20 -1.49
CA THR A 93 10.33 5.34 -2.46
C THR A 93 9.84 6.15 -3.66
N SER A 94 10.13 5.65 -4.86
CA SER A 94 9.55 6.12 -6.11
C SER A 94 8.78 5.00 -6.77
N GLY A 95 7.50 5.22 -7.02
CA GLY A 95 6.58 4.24 -7.57
C GLY A 95 6.02 4.62 -8.93
N PHE A 96 5.94 3.65 -9.82
CA PHE A 96 5.21 3.73 -11.07
C PHE A 96 3.94 2.89 -10.95
N LEU A 97 2.79 3.51 -11.19
CA LEU A 97 1.47 2.92 -11.03
C LEU A 97 0.79 2.80 -12.38
N TRP A 98 0.23 1.64 -12.66
CA TRP A 98 -0.48 1.36 -13.90
C TRP A 98 -1.72 0.53 -13.64
N GLU A 99 -2.86 0.95 -14.21
CA GLU A 99 -4.10 0.18 -14.14
C GLU A 99 -4.78 0.13 -15.51
N LYS A 100 -5.33 -1.02 -15.85
CA LYS A 100 -6.16 -1.22 -17.03
C LYS A 100 -7.42 -1.99 -16.72
N GLU A 101 -8.54 -1.45 -17.17
CA GLU A 101 -9.83 -2.10 -17.10
C GLU A 101 -10.12 -2.95 -18.34
N PHE A 102 -10.69 -4.15 -18.11
CA PHE A 102 -11.12 -5.08 -19.13
C PHE A 102 -12.58 -5.53 -18.83
N GLY A 103 -13.57 -4.73 -19.22
CA GLY A 103 -14.97 -5.02 -18.91
C GLY A 103 -15.22 -5.08 -17.40
N ARG A 104 -15.42 -6.28 -16.85
CA ARG A 104 -15.65 -6.47 -15.40
C ARG A 104 -14.40 -6.82 -14.60
N THR A 105 -13.25 -6.79 -15.21
CA THR A 105 -11.98 -7.03 -14.55
C THR A 105 -11.07 -5.83 -14.65
N SER A 106 -10.11 -5.70 -13.74
CA SER A 106 -9.00 -4.76 -13.83
C SER A 106 -7.69 -5.46 -13.50
N LEU A 107 -6.63 -4.99 -14.15
CA LEU A 107 -5.27 -5.38 -13.87
C LEU A 107 -4.52 -4.15 -13.41
N THR A 108 -3.97 -4.20 -12.20
CA THR A 108 -3.14 -3.16 -11.62
C THR A 108 -1.72 -3.68 -11.49
N MET A 109 -0.74 -2.90 -11.92
CA MET A 109 0.69 -3.18 -11.79
C MET A 109 1.38 -1.98 -11.17
N ASN A 110 2.14 -2.20 -10.13
CA ASN A 110 2.94 -1.18 -9.48
C ASN A 110 4.39 -1.67 -9.40
N ALA A 111 5.33 -0.79 -9.74
CA ALA A 111 6.76 -1.03 -9.60
C ALA A 111 7.35 0.09 -8.75
N PHE A 112 8.15 -0.27 -7.75
CA PHE A 112 8.75 0.66 -6.81
C PHE A 112 10.26 0.49 -6.81
N LEU A 113 10.94 1.60 -6.67
CA LEU A 113 12.36 1.68 -6.38
C LEU A 113 12.50 2.37 -5.03
N VAL A 114 13.14 1.69 -4.11
CA VAL A 114 13.33 2.10 -2.71
C VAL A 114 14.81 2.38 -2.50
N TYR A 115 15.12 3.44 -1.80
CA TYR A 115 16.48 3.77 -1.36
C TYR A 115 16.48 4.06 0.13
N GLU A 116 17.25 3.27 0.86
CA GLU A 116 17.46 3.40 2.28
C GLU A 116 18.81 4.05 2.57
N TRP A 117 18.86 4.94 3.55
CA TRP A 117 20.11 5.58 3.99
C TRP A 117 20.00 6.08 5.42
N GLY A 118 21.15 6.24 6.10
CA GLY A 118 21.24 6.78 7.46
C GLY A 118 22.56 6.47 8.13
N ALA A 119 22.71 6.98 9.34
CA ALA A 119 23.90 6.69 10.14
C ALA A 119 23.81 5.32 10.84
N ASP A 120 22.60 4.82 11.07
CA ASP A 120 22.36 3.59 11.83
C ASP A 120 22.08 2.38 10.92
N ILE A 121 22.08 2.56 9.59
CA ILE A 121 21.85 1.52 8.60
C ILE A 121 22.87 1.57 7.46
N GLU A 122 23.01 0.49 6.71
CA GLU A 122 23.73 0.48 5.45
C GLU A 122 22.83 1.05 4.34
N ASN A 123 23.44 1.80 3.41
CA ASN A 123 22.72 2.34 2.28
C ASN A 123 22.41 1.21 1.29
N GLU A 124 21.14 1.06 0.93
CA GLU A 124 20.68 -0.02 0.06
C GLU A 124 19.67 0.47 -0.97
N TRP A 125 19.65 -0.19 -2.13
CA TRP A 125 18.60 -0.04 -3.12
C TRP A 125 17.79 -1.30 -3.19
N GLU A 126 16.49 -1.18 -3.13
CA GLU A 126 15.56 -2.29 -3.30
C GLU A 126 14.58 -2.02 -4.43
N SER A 127 14.04 -3.09 -5.00
CA SER A 127 12.98 -3.01 -5.98
C SER A 127 11.79 -3.88 -5.57
N GLU A 128 10.60 -3.33 -5.71
CA GLU A 128 9.36 -4.07 -5.45
C GLU A 128 8.45 -4.04 -6.67
N PHE A 129 7.74 -5.12 -6.87
CA PHE A 129 6.71 -5.24 -7.88
C PHE A 129 5.43 -5.82 -7.28
N ARG A 130 4.30 -5.21 -7.60
CA ARG A 130 2.97 -5.65 -7.14
C ARG A 130 2.04 -5.77 -8.32
N LEU A 131 1.34 -6.90 -8.42
CA LEU A 131 0.34 -7.17 -9.44
C LEU A 131 -0.97 -7.55 -8.76
N GLN A 132 -2.09 -6.97 -9.20
CA GLN A 132 -3.42 -7.35 -8.77
C GLN A 132 -4.31 -7.57 -9.99
N TYR A 133 -4.94 -8.75 -10.08
CA TYR A 133 -6.02 -9.02 -11.02
C TYR A 133 -7.33 -9.12 -10.25
N ARG A 134 -8.22 -8.13 -10.44
CA ARG A 134 -9.46 -7.94 -9.68
C ARG A 134 -10.68 -8.16 -10.55
N TYR A 135 -11.69 -8.86 -10.01
CA TYR A 135 -13.00 -9.02 -10.62
C TYR A 135 -14.04 -8.13 -9.94
N ARG A 136 -14.64 -7.21 -10.68
CA ARG A 136 -15.66 -6.26 -10.21
C ARG A 136 -17.03 -6.94 -10.11
N TYR A 137 -17.21 -7.79 -9.09
CA TYR A 137 -18.46 -8.51 -8.87
C TYR A 137 -19.56 -7.56 -8.40
N ARG A 138 -19.34 -6.81 -7.31
CA ARG A 138 -20.19 -5.75 -6.75
C ARG A 138 -19.30 -4.66 -6.16
N SER A 139 -19.82 -3.42 -6.08
CA SER A 139 -19.05 -2.32 -5.47
C SER A 139 -18.55 -2.66 -4.07
N ALA A 140 -19.41 -3.27 -3.25
CA ALA A 140 -19.08 -3.63 -1.87
C ALA A 140 -18.19 -4.88 -1.73
N PHE A 141 -17.96 -5.64 -2.80
CA PHE A 141 -17.15 -6.87 -2.75
C PHE A 141 -16.57 -7.20 -4.12
N GLN A 142 -15.26 -7.13 -4.24
CA GLN A 142 -14.49 -7.37 -5.46
C GLN A 142 -13.29 -8.27 -5.13
N PRO A 143 -13.36 -9.56 -5.45
CA PRO A 143 -12.25 -10.48 -5.24
C PRO A 143 -11.11 -10.21 -6.23
N SER A 144 -9.88 -10.47 -5.79
CA SER A 144 -8.66 -10.37 -6.58
C SER A 144 -7.71 -11.52 -6.31
N ILE A 145 -6.76 -11.68 -7.21
CA ILE A 145 -5.52 -12.43 -6.99
C ILE A 145 -4.40 -11.42 -7.04
N GLU A 146 -3.45 -11.55 -6.12
CA GLU A 146 -2.36 -10.61 -5.94
C GLU A 146 -1.03 -11.33 -5.94
N ILE A 147 -0.04 -10.70 -6.54
CA ILE A 147 1.35 -11.14 -6.54
C ILE A 147 2.20 -9.99 -6.03
N TYR A 148 3.10 -10.29 -5.12
CA TYR A 148 4.12 -9.38 -4.60
C TYR A 148 5.49 -10.01 -4.88
N ALA A 149 6.41 -9.21 -5.38
CA ALA A 149 7.79 -9.62 -5.62
C ALA A 149 8.72 -8.50 -5.15
N GLY A 150 9.72 -8.85 -4.38
CA GLY A 150 10.85 -8.05 -3.95
C GLY A 150 12.14 -8.82 -4.19
N GLU A 151 13.25 -8.35 -3.68
CA GLU A 151 14.55 -8.99 -3.92
C GLU A 151 14.60 -10.42 -3.40
N ASP A 152 14.11 -10.63 -2.17
CA ASP A 152 14.14 -11.92 -1.48
C ASP A 152 12.75 -12.54 -1.25
N PHE A 153 11.69 -11.92 -1.78
CA PHE A 153 10.32 -12.35 -1.52
C PHE A 153 9.49 -12.41 -2.81
N ILE A 154 8.85 -13.55 -3.01
CA ILE A 154 7.78 -13.69 -4.00
C ILE A 154 6.59 -14.33 -3.29
N GLY A 155 5.46 -13.64 -3.27
CA GLY A 155 4.24 -14.12 -2.64
C GLY A 155 3.03 -13.97 -3.54
N VAL A 156 2.05 -14.85 -3.34
CA VAL A 156 0.77 -14.84 -4.06
C VAL A 156 -0.36 -15.12 -3.09
N GLY A 157 -1.51 -14.54 -3.35
CA GLY A 157 -2.69 -14.87 -2.58
C GLY A 157 -3.95 -14.15 -3.00
N PRO A 158 -5.08 -14.48 -2.35
CA PRO A 158 -6.34 -13.81 -2.57
C PRO A 158 -6.38 -12.43 -1.91
N GLY A 159 -6.99 -11.48 -2.60
CA GLY A 159 -7.36 -10.17 -2.09
C GLY A 159 -8.84 -9.91 -2.26
N PHE A 160 -9.35 -9.01 -1.47
CA PHE A 160 -10.73 -8.56 -1.50
C PHE A 160 -10.75 -7.06 -1.28
N THR A 161 -11.52 -6.35 -2.09
CA THR A 161 -11.74 -4.92 -1.91
C THR A 161 -13.23 -4.61 -1.94
N GLY A 162 -13.62 -3.52 -1.32
CA GLY A 162 -14.98 -3.05 -1.38
C GLY A 162 -15.11 -1.56 -1.13
N LEU A 163 -16.19 -1.01 -1.66
CA LEU A 163 -16.55 0.38 -1.54
C LEU A 163 -17.98 0.50 -1.06
N HIS A 164 -18.18 1.25 0.02
CA HIS A 164 -19.49 1.61 0.53
C HIS A 164 -19.67 3.13 0.51
N ARG A 165 -20.67 3.61 -0.25
CA ARG A 165 -20.99 5.03 -0.35
C ARG A 165 -22.13 5.38 0.61
N PHE A 166 -21.87 6.30 1.53
CA PHE A 166 -22.88 6.85 2.47
C PHE A 166 -23.57 8.07 1.87
N SER A 167 -22.82 8.86 1.07
CA SER A 167 -23.33 10.05 0.38
C SER A 167 -22.45 10.33 -0.85
N PRO A 168 -22.81 11.32 -1.70
CA PRO A 168 -21.99 11.72 -2.85
C PRO A 168 -20.54 12.13 -2.50
N LYS A 169 -20.31 12.56 -1.24
CA LYS A 169 -18.99 13.03 -0.75
C LYS A 169 -18.39 12.17 0.36
N ARG A 170 -19.04 11.07 0.75
CA ARG A 170 -18.57 10.23 1.85
C ARG A 170 -18.60 8.78 1.44
N GLN A 171 -17.44 8.15 1.48
CA GLN A 171 -17.33 6.74 1.18
C GLN A 171 -16.29 6.06 2.07
N LEU A 172 -16.50 4.77 2.29
CA LEU A 172 -15.58 3.89 2.97
C LEU A 172 -15.08 2.86 1.95
N LYS A 173 -13.78 2.83 1.75
CA LYS A 173 -13.10 1.75 1.06
C LYS A 173 -12.53 0.78 2.09
N TRP A 174 -12.54 -0.49 1.77
CA TRP A 174 -11.90 -1.50 2.60
C TRP A 174 -11.15 -2.49 1.70
N GLU A 175 -10.06 -2.99 2.23
CA GLU A 175 -9.25 -4.02 1.57
C GLU A 175 -8.86 -5.08 2.59
N ALA A 176 -8.83 -6.33 2.16
CA ALA A 176 -8.30 -7.45 2.92
C ALA A 176 -7.51 -8.35 1.98
N GLY A 177 -6.39 -8.89 2.40
CA GLY A 177 -5.57 -9.76 1.59
C GLY A 177 -4.80 -10.76 2.45
N PHE A 178 -4.52 -11.90 1.87
CA PHE A 178 -3.67 -12.91 2.44
C PHE A 178 -2.64 -13.34 1.38
N ILE A 179 -1.37 -13.17 1.68
CA ILE A 179 -0.27 -13.49 0.78
C ILE A 179 0.57 -14.59 1.41
N SER A 180 0.80 -15.64 0.64
CA SER A 180 1.69 -16.74 1.00
C SER A 180 2.93 -16.69 0.13
N GLU A 181 4.07 -16.80 0.77
CA GLU A 181 5.35 -16.87 0.08
C GLU A 181 5.46 -18.13 -0.77
N LEU A 182 6.05 -18.00 -1.96
CA LEU A 182 6.31 -19.08 -2.91
C LEU A 182 7.76 -19.58 -2.86
N SER A 183 8.63 -18.93 -2.07
CA SER A 183 10.04 -19.34 -1.96
C SER A 183 10.19 -20.69 -1.26
N GLN A 184 11.41 -21.23 -1.29
CA GLN A 184 11.70 -22.59 -0.78
C GLN A 184 11.48 -22.76 0.72
N SER A 185 11.45 -21.70 1.50
CA SER A 185 11.11 -21.75 2.93
C SER A 185 9.62 -21.94 3.18
N GLY A 186 8.75 -21.39 2.29
CA GLY A 186 7.31 -21.67 2.22
C GLY A 186 6.48 -21.37 3.47
N LYS A 187 7.03 -20.64 4.44
CA LYS A 187 6.41 -20.46 5.75
C LYS A 187 5.95 -19.04 6.04
N ASP A 188 6.38 -18.08 5.24
CA ASP A 188 6.03 -16.69 5.45
C ASP A 188 4.64 -16.41 4.88
N HIS A 189 3.77 -15.92 5.75
CA HIS A 189 2.43 -15.53 5.39
C HIS A 189 2.17 -14.11 5.89
N SER A 190 1.52 -13.30 5.08
CA SER A 190 1.05 -12.00 5.52
C SER A 190 -0.45 -11.86 5.35
N PHE A 191 -1.09 -11.31 6.38
CA PHE A 191 -2.46 -10.85 6.35
C PHE A 191 -2.44 -9.32 6.38
N ARG A 192 -3.25 -8.69 5.55
CA ARG A 192 -3.43 -7.24 5.53
C ARG A 192 -4.90 -6.86 5.58
N LEU A 193 -5.17 -5.75 6.22
CA LEU A 193 -6.47 -5.10 6.26
C LEU A 193 -6.25 -3.59 6.12
N ALA A 194 -7.05 -2.93 5.29
CA ALA A 194 -7.06 -1.48 5.18
C ALA A 194 -8.49 -0.93 5.20
N LEU A 195 -8.65 0.21 5.82
CA LEU A 195 -9.87 1.00 5.85
C LEU A 195 -9.51 2.45 5.48
N GLU A 196 -10.18 3.00 4.49
CA GLU A 196 -10.01 4.38 4.05
C GLU A 196 -11.38 5.07 4.02
N PHE A 197 -11.50 6.17 4.74
CA PHE A 197 -12.72 6.96 4.78
C PHE A 197 -12.49 8.34 4.15
N GLU A 198 -13.17 8.58 3.04
CA GLU A 198 -13.17 9.85 2.31
C GLU A 198 -14.37 10.72 2.72
N PHE A 199 -14.15 12.07 2.85
CA PHE A 199 -15.17 13.04 3.27
C PHE A 199 -14.90 14.47 2.79
#